data_d2f42657aa33c7c9fa0697f0c37e7357
#
_entry.id   d2f42657aa33c7c9fa0697f0c37e7357
#
_cell.length_a   1.000
_cell.length_b   1.000
_cell.length_c   1.000
_cell.angle_alpha   90.00
_cell.angle_beta   90.00
_cell.angle_gamma   90.00
#
_symmetry.space_group_name_H-M   'P 1'
#
loop_
_entity.id
_entity.type
_entity.pdbx_description
1 polymer ?
#
loop_
_entity_poly.entity_id
_entity_poly.type
_entity_poly.pdbx_seq_one_letter_code
_entity_poly.pdbx_strand_id
1 'polypeptide(L)'
;MIITTQEELEAFKKIGRIVAEIREAMKAATKPGVTTKELDEIGGRMFAEAGAISGPKGEYDFPGYTCISVNHEVAHGIPGDRVIQEGDLVNIDVSGSLDGYFADTGISFVVGEGYEDKEKLCRVAKQAFDRAMTKVKAGSKLNQIGKAVEREAYANELTVIMNLTGHGLGRALHE
;
A
#
# COMPACT_ATOMS: atom_id res chain seq x y z
N MET A 1 6.82 10.88 14.26
CA MET A 1 8.28 11.29 14.31
C MET A 1 8.52 12.57 13.53
N ILE A 2 9.54 13.38 13.89
CA ILE A 2 10.01 14.53 13.09
C ILE A 2 11.40 14.21 12.60
N ILE A 3 11.64 14.32 11.29
CA ILE A 3 12.98 14.15 10.68
C ILE A 3 13.80 15.39 11.03
N THR A 4 14.95 15.21 11.65
CA THR A 4 15.82 16.29 12.12
C THR A 4 17.21 16.31 11.49
N THR A 5 17.62 15.16 10.89
CA THR A 5 18.93 15.03 10.26
C THR A 5 18.83 14.55 8.81
N GLN A 6 19.88 14.75 8.03
CA GLN A 6 19.97 14.25 6.67
C GLN A 6 20.06 12.71 6.64
N GLU A 7 20.72 12.11 7.63
CA GLU A 7 20.85 10.65 7.76
C GLU A 7 19.48 10.00 7.96
N GLU A 8 18.62 10.58 8.80
CA GLU A 8 17.24 10.11 8.98
C GLU A 8 16.44 10.21 7.68
N LEU A 9 16.57 11.32 6.95
CA LEU A 9 15.90 11.49 5.66
C LEU A 9 16.34 10.43 4.63
N GLU A 10 17.63 10.17 4.53
CA GLU A 10 18.15 9.13 3.61
C GLU A 10 17.73 7.72 4.04
N ALA A 11 17.65 7.44 5.34
CA ALA A 11 17.14 6.17 5.85
C ALA A 11 15.66 5.96 5.43
N PHE A 12 14.79 6.96 5.60
CA PHE A 12 13.40 6.88 5.12
C PHE A 12 13.31 6.71 3.61
N LYS A 13 14.11 7.43 2.84
CA LYS A 13 14.15 7.28 1.39
C LYS A 13 14.61 5.89 0.96
N LYS A 14 15.56 5.29 1.70
CA LYS A 14 16.07 3.95 1.41
C LYS A 14 14.98 2.91 1.60
N ILE A 15 14.32 2.87 2.77
CA ILE A 15 13.23 1.92 2.99
C ILE A 15 12.04 2.20 2.08
N GLY A 16 11.70 3.46 1.82
CA GLY A 16 10.65 3.83 0.89
C GLY A 16 10.88 3.30 -0.53
N ARG A 17 12.12 3.31 -1.03
CA ARG A 17 12.47 2.68 -2.31
C ARG A 17 12.31 1.17 -2.28
N ILE A 18 12.79 0.52 -1.23
CA ILE A 18 12.69 -0.94 -1.08
C ILE A 18 11.23 -1.40 -1.13
N VAL A 19 10.34 -0.83 -0.32
CA VAL A 19 8.92 -1.23 -0.34
C VAL A 19 8.24 -0.91 -1.67
N ALA A 20 8.61 0.18 -2.34
CA ALA A 20 8.10 0.52 -3.66
C ALA A 20 8.56 -0.48 -4.74
N GLU A 21 9.83 -0.88 -4.74
CA GLU A 21 10.38 -1.89 -5.66
C GLU A 21 9.73 -3.26 -5.45
N ILE A 22 9.51 -3.68 -4.20
CA ILE A 22 8.79 -4.91 -3.87
C ILE A 22 7.36 -4.85 -4.42
N ARG A 23 6.63 -3.76 -4.16
CA ARG A 23 5.27 -3.56 -4.66
C ARG A 23 5.20 -3.66 -6.18
N GLU A 24 6.10 -3.00 -6.90
CA GLU A 24 6.12 -3.04 -8.37
C GLU A 24 6.48 -4.45 -8.89
N ALA A 25 7.41 -5.16 -8.26
CA ALA A 25 7.75 -6.53 -8.62
C ALA A 25 6.57 -7.49 -8.43
N MET A 26 5.87 -7.38 -7.30
CA MET A 26 4.66 -8.17 -7.03
C MET A 26 3.56 -7.85 -8.02
N LYS A 27 3.31 -6.56 -8.32
CA LYS A 27 2.35 -6.14 -9.34
C LYS A 27 2.70 -6.74 -10.71
N ALA A 28 3.96 -6.65 -11.14
CA ALA A 28 4.41 -7.17 -12.43
C ALA A 28 4.26 -8.71 -12.54
N ALA A 29 4.34 -9.42 -11.41
CA ALA A 29 4.14 -10.86 -11.34
C ALA A 29 2.66 -11.27 -11.28
N THR A 30 1.75 -10.32 -10.98
CA THR A 30 0.32 -10.59 -10.86
C THR A 30 -0.32 -10.84 -12.22
N LYS A 31 -0.81 -12.06 -12.41
CA LYS A 31 -1.53 -12.50 -13.62
C LYS A 31 -2.49 -13.62 -13.27
N PRO A 32 -3.49 -13.92 -14.12
CA PRO A 32 -4.35 -15.07 -13.90
C PRO A 32 -3.56 -16.36 -13.70
N GLY A 33 -3.97 -17.16 -12.74
CA GLY A 33 -3.35 -18.45 -12.39
C GLY A 33 -2.31 -18.40 -11.28
N VAL A 34 -1.81 -17.22 -10.89
CA VAL A 34 -0.89 -17.06 -9.75
C VAL A 34 -1.69 -16.98 -8.45
N THR A 35 -1.19 -17.58 -7.38
CA THR A 35 -1.79 -17.50 -6.05
C THR A 35 -1.30 -16.25 -5.30
N THR A 36 -2.11 -15.76 -4.34
CA THR A 36 -1.69 -14.65 -3.47
C THR A 36 -0.48 -15.03 -2.62
N LYS A 37 -0.31 -16.33 -2.27
CA LYS A 37 0.87 -16.84 -1.58
C LYS A 37 2.14 -16.73 -2.42
N GLU A 38 2.09 -17.12 -3.71
CA GLU A 38 3.25 -16.98 -4.61
C GLU A 38 3.68 -15.53 -4.78
N LEU A 39 2.72 -14.58 -4.81
CA LEU A 39 3.02 -13.15 -4.83
C LEU A 39 3.68 -12.70 -3.53
N ASP A 40 3.17 -13.12 -2.38
CA ASP A 40 3.73 -12.80 -1.06
C ASP A 40 5.16 -13.33 -0.88
N GLU A 41 5.45 -14.52 -1.42
CA GLU A 41 6.79 -15.10 -1.42
C GLU A 41 7.80 -14.27 -2.23
N ILE A 42 7.36 -13.56 -3.27
CA ILE A 42 8.20 -12.57 -3.98
C ILE A 42 8.57 -11.44 -3.01
N GLY A 43 7.59 -10.88 -2.32
CA GLY A 43 7.81 -9.85 -1.31
C GLY A 43 8.78 -10.30 -0.21
N GLY A 44 8.55 -11.50 0.33
CA GLY A 44 9.40 -12.08 1.37
C GLY A 44 10.86 -12.24 0.96
N ARG A 45 11.13 -12.74 -0.25
CA ARG A 45 12.50 -12.85 -0.79
C ARG A 45 13.16 -11.48 -0.93
N MET A 46 12.47 -10.51 -1.51
CA MET A 46 13.02 -9.17 -1.72
C MET A 46 13.30 -8.44 -0.40
N PHE A 47 12.46 -8.62 0.63
CA PHE A 47 12.76 -8.12 1.98
C PHE A 47 14.06 -8.72 2.51
N ALA A 48 14.22 -10.04 2.40
CA ALA A 48 15.44 -10.73 2.88
C ALA A 48 16.70 -10.27 2.12
N GLU A 49 16.62 -10.13 0.79
CA GLU A 49 17.72 -9.64 -0.05
C GLU A 49 18.13 -8.20 0.29
N ALA A 50 17.17 -7.35 0.64
CA ALA A 50 17.40 -5.97 1.05
C ALA A 50 17.89 -5.84 2.52
N GLY A 51 17.87 -6.92 3.31
CA GLY A 51 18.11 -6.88 4.75
C GLY A 51 17.04 -6.11 5.52
N ALA A 52 15.85 -5.97 4.94
CA ALA A 52 14.71 -5.28 5.52
C ALA A 52 13.73 -6.29 6.17
N ILE A 53 12.90 -5.80 7.07
CA ILE A 53 11.92 -6.60 7.81
C ILE A 53 10.51 -6.22 7.33
N SER A 54 9.69 -7.21 6.98
CA SER A 54 8.27 -7.01 6.69
C SER A 54 7.55 -6.37 7.88
N GLY A 55 6.81 -5.29 7.65
CA GLY A 55 6.04 -4.60 8.69
C GLY A 55 4.96 -5.49 9.31
N PRO A 56 4.06 -6.09 8.53
CA PRO A 56 3.01 -6.94 9.06
C PRO A 56 3.53 -8.10 9.89
N LYS A 57 4.55 -8.79 9.42
CA LYS A 57 5.14 -9.95 10.10
C LYS A 57 5.95 -9.57 11.32
N GLY A 58 6.68 -8.44 11.27
CA GLY A 58 7.52 -7.98 12.38
C GLY A 58 6.75 -7.33 13.52
N GLU A 59 5.67 -6.58 13.21
CA GLU A 59 4.93 -5.79 14.20
C GLU A 59 3.66 -6.50 14.72
N TYR A 60 3.03 -7.37 13.91
CA TYR A 60 1.68 -7.88 14.19
C TYR A 60 1.56 -9.41 14.16
N ASP A 61 2.66 -10.14 14.05
CA ASP A 61 2.66 -11.60 13.89
C ASP A 61 1.72 -12.06 12.75
N PHE A 62 1.65 -11.24 11.70
CA PHE A 62 0.84 -11.52 10.52
C PHE A 62 1.41 -12.72 9.75
N PRO A 63 0.58 -13.62 9.21
CA PRO A 63 1.06 -14.86 8.60
C PRO A 63 1.78 -14.67 7.26
N GLY A 64 1.62 -13.50 6.62
CA GLY A 64 2.28 -13.12 5.35
C GLY A 64 3.35 -12.05 5.53
N TYR A 65 4.12 -11.79 4.49
CA TYR A 65 5.07 -10.68 4.42
C TYR A 65 4.42 -9.37 3.99
N THR A 66 3.29 -9.46 3.28
CA THR A 66 2.55 -8.35 2.69
C THR A 66 1.05 -8.59 2.84
N CYS A 67 0.23 -7.58 2.65
CA CYS A 67 -1.22 -7.76 2.57
C CYS A 67 -1.64 -7.77 1.10
N ILE A 68 -2.45 -8.76 0.70
CA ILE A 68 -2.97 -8.90 -0.66
C ILE A 68 -4.48 -9.09 -0.59
N SER A 69 -5.22 -8.05 -0.93
CA SER A 69 -6.69 -8.07 -0.88
C SER A 69 -7.27 -8.17 -2.29
N VAL A 70 -8.24 -9.06 -2.47
CA VAL A 70 -8.83 -9.34 -3.80
C VAL A 70 -10.33 -9.11 -3.78
N ASN A 71 -10.84 -8.29 -4.72
CA ASN A 71 -12.25 -7.96 -4.91
C ASN A 71 -12.91 -7.36 -3.65
N HIS A 72 -13.69 -8.14 -2.90
CA HIS A 72 -14.46 -7.69 -1.74
C HIS A 72 -13.66 -7.62 -0.43
N GLU A 73 -12.41 -8.02 -0.45
CA GLU A 73 -11.50 -7.85 0.68
C GLU A 73 -11.07 -6.39 0.75
N VAL A 74 -11.47 -5.71 1.82
CA VAL A 74 -11.29 -4.25 1.95
C VAL A 74 -9.83 -3.87 2.16
N ALA A 75 -9.15 -4.58 3.07
CA ALA A 75 -7.75 -4.37 3.45
C ALA A 75 -7.23 -5.60 4.21
N HIS A 76 -5.91 -5.67 4.39
CA HIS A 76 -5.22 -6.69 5.19
C HIS A 76 -5.53 -8.14 4.77
N GLY A 77 -5.76 -8.36 3.47
CA GLY A 77 -5.97 -9.70 2.94
C GLY A 77 -4.78 -10.60 3.23
N ILE A 78 -5.05 -11.79 3.79
CA ILE A 78 -4.02 -12.75 4.16
C ILE A 78 -3.63 -13.55 2.91
N PRO A 79 -2.34 -13.54 2.49
CA PRO A 79 -1.88 -14.34 1.37
C PRO A 79 -2.09 -15.84 1.61
N GLY A 80 -2.57 -16.54 0.59
CA GLY A 80 -2.90 -17.96 0.67
C GLY A 80 -3.07 -18.60 -0.70
N ASP A 81 -3.81 -19.70 -0.75
CA ASP A 81 -4.00 -20.50 -1.96
C ASP A 81 -5.03 -19.90 -2.94
N ARG A 82 -5.51 -18.69 -2.68
CA ARG A 82 -6.40 -17.97 -3.59
C ARG A 82 -5.72 -17.70 -4.92
N VAL A 83 -6.28 -18.25 -5.99
CA VAL A 83 -5.80 -18.07 -7.37
C VAL A 83 -6.39 -16.78 -7.95
N ILE A 84 -5.55 -15.89 -8.44
CA ILE A 84 -5.93 -14.67 -9.15
C ILE A 84 -6.59 -15.01 -10.48
N GLN A 85 -7.67 -14.35 -10.80
CA GLN A 85 -8.45 -14.52 -12.03
C GLN A 85 -8.39 -13.27 -12.91
N GLU A 86 -8.72 -13.45 -14.18
CA GLU A 86 -8.98 -12.34 -15.10
C GLU A 86 -10.12 -11.45 -14.57
N GLY A 87 -9.94 -10.13 -14.58
CA GLY A 87 -10.90 -9.18 -14.07
C GLY A 87 -10.94 -9.03 -12.54
N ASP A 88 -10.03 -9.68 -11.80
CA ASP A 88 -9.90 -9.44 -10.36
C ASP A 88 -9.38 -8.03 -10.08
N LEU A 89 -9.99 -7.33 -9.13
CA LEU A 89 -9.43 -6.15 -8.49
C LEU A 89 -8.48 -6.62 -7.39
N VAL A 90 -7.21 -6.30 -7.53
CA VAL A 90 -6.16 -6.68 -6.57
C VAL A 90 -5.58 -5.43 -5.93
N ASN A 91 -5.49 -5.42 -4.60
CA ASN A 91 -4.69 -4.48 -3.83
C ASN A 91 -3.47 -5.21 -3.28
N ILE A 92 -2.29 -4.67 -3.53
CA ILE A 92 -1.02 -5.09 -2.94
C ILE A 92 -0.54 -3.97 -2.03
N ASP A 93 -0.33 -4.31 -0.77
CA ASP A 93 0.07 -3.41 0.29
C ASP A 93 1.35 -3.92 0.94
N VAL A 94 2.42 -3.13 0.83
CA VAL A 94 3.77 -3.48 1.21
C VAL A 94 4.30 -2.47 2.21
N SER A 95 4.47 -2.89 3.43
CA SER A 95 5.11 -2.11 4.48
C SER A 95 6.30 -2.86 5.09
N GLY A 96 7.30 -2.12 5.50
CA GLY A 96 8.51 -2.73 6.07
C GLY A 96 9.41 -1.74 6.77
N SER A 97 10.42 -2.26 7.44
CA SER A 97 11.43 -1.47 8.13
C SER A 97 12.85 -1.85 7.76
N LEU A 98 13.72 -0.87 7.80
CA LEU A 98 15.16 -1.03 7.70
C LEU A 98 15.84 -0.10 8.71
N ASP A 99 16.72 -0.64 9.54
CA ASP A 99 17.43 0.10 10.59
C ASP A 99 16.46 0.86 11.54
N GLY A 100 15.25 0.31 11.74
CA GLY A 100 14.20 0.87 12.59
C GLY A 100 13.46 2.07 11.98
N TYR A 101 13.55 2.31 10.67
CA TYR A 101 12.72 3.26 9.92
C TYR A 101 11.70 2.52 9.08
N PHE A 102 10.46 2.95 9.12
CA PHE A 102 9.34 2.30 8.44
C PHE A 102 8.93 3.04 7.17
N ALA A 103 8.48 2.28 6.19
CA ALA A 103 7.77 2.80 5.03
C ALA A 103 6.62 1.87 4.66
N ASP A 104 5.63 2.43 3.98
CA ASP A 104 4.37 1.77 3.64
C ASP A 104 3.87 2.28 2.30
N THR A 105 3.40 1.39 1.44
CA THR A 105 2.88 1.73 0.12
C THR A 105 1.92 0.68 -0.41
N GLY A 106 0.77 1.12 -0.93
CA GLY A 106 -0.21 0.25 -1.57
C GLY A 106 -0.47 0.61 -3.02
N ILE A 107 -0.96 -0.35 -3.79
CA ILE A 107 -1.47 -0.15 -5.14
C ILE A 107 -2.65 -1.06 -5.42
N SER A 108 -3.69 -0.50 -6.05
CA SER A 108 -4.84 -1.25 -6.55
C SER A 108 -4.88 -1.21 -8.06
N PHE A 109 -5.19 -2.35 -8.68
CA PHE A 109 -5.30 -2.49 -10.13
C PHE A 109 -6.22 -3.65 -10.49
N VAL A 110 -6.71 -3.65 -11.73
CA VAL A 110 -7.48 -4.76 -12.29
C VAL A 110 -6.56 -5.66 -13.09
N VAL A 111 -6.73 -6.97 -12.96
CA VAL A 111 -5.91 -7.98 -13.66
C VAL A 111 -6.53 -8.26 -15.03
N GLY A 112 -5.77 -7.98 -16.09
CA GLY A 112 -6.25 -8.14 -17.46
C GLY A 112 -7.38 -7.19 -17.82
N GLU A 113 -8.42 -7.69 -18.51
CA GLU A 113 -9.63 -6.91 -18.83
C GLU A 113 -10.60 -6.98 -17.66
N GLY A 114 -11.02 -5.81 -17.16
CA GLY A 114 -11.90 -5.70 -16.00
C GLY A 114 -13.22 -5.02 -16.26
N TYR A 115 -14.06 -4.98 -15.25
CA TYR A 115 -15.30 -4.23 -15.26
C TYR A 115 -15.02 -2.74 -15.05
N GLU A 116 -15.78 -1.88 -15.74
CA GLU A 116 -15.63 -0.42 -15.72
C GLU A 116 -15.67 0.17 -14.29
N ASP A 117 -16.50 -0.38 -13.41
CA ASP A 117 -16.63 0.06 -12.02
C ASP A 117 -15.35 -0.20 -11.21
N LYS A 118 -14.68 -1.33 -11.41
CA LYS A 118 -13.39 -1.65 -10.76
C LYS A 118 -12.27 -0.73 -11.25
N GLU A 119 -12.21 -0.49 -12.56
CA GLU A 119 -11.24 0.45 -13.15
C GLU A 119 -11.50 1.89 -12.69
N LYS A 120 -12.79 2.31 -12.63
CA LYS A 120 -13.19 3.60 -12.07
C LYS A 120 -12.70 3.72 -10.62
N LEU A 121 -12.91 2.69 -9.80
CA LEU A 121 -12.49 2.69 -8.40
C LEU A 121 -10.96 2.90 -8.27
N CYS A 122 -10.16 2.14 -9.00
CA CYS A 122 -8.70 2.28 -9.00
C CYS A 122 -8.26 3.68 -9.43
N ARG A 123 -8.84 4.18 -10.52
CA ARG A 123 -8.54 5.51 -11.06
C ARG A 123 -8.88 6.62 -10.06
N VAL A 124 -10.07 6.57 -9.47
CA VAL A 124 -10.52 7.58 -8.50
C VAL A 124 -9.70 7.52 -7.22
N ALA A 125 -9.35 6.34 -6.71
CA ALA A 125 -8.46 6.19 -5.57
C ALA A 125 -7.10 6.84 -5.82
N LYS A 126 -6.51 6.62 -7.00
CA LYS A 126 -5.26 7.28 -7.42
C LYS A 126 -5.42 8.81 -7.49
N GLN A 127 -6.50 9.30 -8.08
CA GLN A 127 -6.79 10.74 -8.15
C GLN A 127 -6.97 11.36 -6.76
N ALA A 128 -7.65 10.66 -5.85
CA ALA A 128 -7.82 11.09 -4.48
C ALA A 128 -6.47 11.22 -3.75
N PHE A 129 -5.58 10.24 -3.93
CA PHE A 129 -4.21 10.30 -3.42
C PHE A 129 -3.45 11.51 -3.99
N ASP A 130 -3.45 11.70 -5.30
CA ASP A 130 -2.74 12.82 -5.94
C ASP A 130 -3.24 14.18 -5.45
N ARG A 131 -4.57 14.33 -5.27
CA ARG A 131 -5.17 15.54 -4.70
C ARG A 131 -4.79 15.73 -3.23
N ALA A 132 -4.76 14.66 -2.44
CA ALA A 132 -4.32 14.70 -1.05
C ALA A 132 -2.86 15.18 -0.94
N MET A 133 -1.98 14.68 -1.80
CA MET A 133 -0.57 15.08 -1.85
C MET A 133 -0.39 16.58 -2.13
N THR A 134 -1.31 17.23 -2.85
CA THR A 134 -1.27 18.70 -3.03
C THR A 134 -1.47 19.47 -1.72
N LYS A 135 -2.00 18.82 -0.67
CA LYS A 135 -2.25 19.42 0.65
C LYS A 135 -1.09 19.21 1.63
N VAL A 136 -0.16 18.32 1.31
CA VAL A 136 1.03 18.05 2.13
C VAL A 136 2.05 19.18 1.93
N LYS A 137 1.90 20.26 2.72
CA LYS A 137 2.75 21.44 2.67
C LYS A 137 2.98 21.97 4.09
N ALA A 138 4.13 22.57 4.32
CA ALA A 138 4.41 23.23 5.59
C ALA A 138 3.30 24.24 5.96
N GLY A 139 2.83 24.18 7.19
CA GLY A 139 1.73 25.01 7.70
C GLY A 139 0.32 24.53 7.36
N SER A 140 0.15 23.50 6.53
CA SER A 140 -1.16 22.90 6.27
C SER A 140 -1.64 22.06 7.46
N LYS A 141 -2.95 22.08 7.69
CA LYS A 141 -3.57 21.22 8.72
C LYS A 141 -3.73 19.80 8.16
N LEU A 142 -3.42 18.76 8.95
CA LEU A 142 -3.52 17.36 8.55
C LEU A 142 -4.91 16.96 8.03
N ASN A 143 -5.99 17.53 8.60
CA ASN A 143 -7.34 17.24 8.14
C ASN A 143 -7.64 17.70 6.70
N GLN A 144 -6.78 18.50 6.08
CA GLN A 144 -6.93 18.86 4.66
C GLN A 144 -6.65 17.67 3.73
N ILE A 145 -5.84 16.70 4.17
CA ILE A 145 -5.57 15.46 3.46
C ILE A 145 -6.88 14.65 3.34
N GLY A 146 -7.50 14.32 4.47
CA GLY A 146 -8.76 13.56 4.49
C GLY A 146 -9.89 14.27 3.73
N LYS A 147 -10.03 15.59 3.89
CA LYS A 147 -11.01 16.37 3.12
C LYS A 147 -10.79 16.33 1.61
N ALA A 148 -9.54 16.24 1.15
CA ALA A 148 -9.24 16.14 -0.28
C ALA A 148 -9.65 14.77 -0.82
N VAL A 149 -9.35 13.68 -0.06
CA VAL A 149 -9.78 12.31 -0.39
C VAL A 149 -11.30 12.20 -0.46
N GLU A 150 -11.98 12.63 0.61
CA GLU A 150 -13.44 12.57 0.70
C GLU A 150 -14.15 13.33 -0.44
N ARG A 151 -13.66 14.53 -0.75
CA ARG A 151 -14.23 15.32 -1.86
C ARG A 151 -14.06 14.63 -3.21
N GLU A 152 -12.91 14.00 -3.45
CA GLU A 152 -12.68 13.29 -4.71
C GLU A 152 -13.56 12.05 -4.81
N ALA A 153 -13.71 11.29 -3.72
CA ALA A 153 -14.60 10.14 -3.67
C ALA A 153 -16.05 10.55 -3.99
N TYR A 154 -16.60 11.53 -3.27
CA TYR A 154 -17.99 11.98 -3.47
C TYR A 154 -18.23 12.60 -4.85
N ALA A 155 -17.26 13.32 -5.41
CA ALA A 155 -17.38 13.88 -6.76
C ALA A 155 -17.48 12.80 -7.85
N ASN A 156 -17.08 11.57 -7.54
CA ASN A 156 -17.16 10.42 -8.42
C ASN A 156 -18.21 9.38 -7.98
N GLU A 157 -19.14 9.76 -7.10
CA GLU A 157 -20.22 8.89 -6.57
C GLU A 157 -19.68 7.68 -5.79
N LEU A 158 -18.51 7.84 -5.17
CA LEU A 158 -17.91 6.87 -4.28
C LEU A 158 -17.92 7.38 -2.83
N THR A 159 -17.69 6.50 -1.88
CA THR A 159 -17.61 6.83 -0.46
C THR A 159 -16.25 6.40 0.11
N VAL A 160 -15.87 7.02 1.23
CA VAL A 160 -14.72 6.57 2.01
C VAL A 160 -15.15 5.57 3.09
N ILE A 161 -14.26 4.67 3.45
CA ILE A 161 -14.49 3.72 4.54
C ILE A 161 -14.15 4.43 5.86
N MET A 162 -15.17 4.81 6.62
CA MET A 162 -15.06 5.73 7.76
C MET A 162 -14.21 5.23 8.93
N ASN A 163 -14.06 3.91 9.08
CA ASN A 163 -13.27 3.30 10.15
C ASN A 163 -11.84 2.89 9.72
N LEU A 164 -11.44 3.23 8.49
CA LEU A 164 -10.07 3.13 8.03
C LEU A 164 -9.49 4.53 7.83
N THR A 165 -8.39 4.83 8.48
CA THR A 165 -7.75 6.14 8.42
C THR A 165 -6.30 6.01 7.95
N GLY A 166 -5.79 7.08 7.35
CA GLY A 166 -4.34 7.22 7.13
C GLY A 166 -3.61 7.40 8.46
N HIS A 167 -2.34 7.08 8.46
CA HIS A 167 -1.48 7.16 9.64
C HIS A 167 -0.11 7.75 9.30
N GLY A 168 0.59 8.22 10.32
CA GLY A 168 1.99 8.59 10.21
C GLY A 168 2.90 7.37 10.19
N LEU A 169 4.11 7.59 9.76
CA LEU A 169 5.21 6.63 9.75
C LEU A 169 6.41 7.22 10.48
N GLY A 170 7.18 6.38 11.15
CA GLY A 170 8.39 6.84 11.85
C GLY A 170 9.26 5.67 12.27
N ARG A 171 9.43 5.52 13.57
CA ARG A 171 10.11 4.38 14.20
C ARG A 171 9.14 3.21 14.49
N ALA A 172 7.88 3.39 14.16
CA ALA A 172 6.84 2.38 14.16
C ALA A 172 6.04 2.46 12.86
N LEU A 173 5.31 1.40 12.52
CA LEU A 173 4.48 1.35 11.32
C LEU A 173 3.27 2.29 11.45
N HIS A 174 2.70 2.39 12.64
CA HIS A 174 1.62 3.33 12.95
C HIS A 174 2.09 4.32 14.02
N GLU A 175 2.32 5.58 13.64
CA GLU A 175 2.83 6.64 14.51
C GLU A 175 2.04 7.94 14.34
#